data_38d1343674426ba1fb55c5cd2a9af6ce
#
_entry.id   38d1343674426ba1fb55c5cd2a9af6ce
#
_cell.length_a   1.000
_cell.length_b   1.000
_cell.length_c   1.000
_cell.angle_alpha   90.00
_cell.angle_beta   90.00
_cell.angle_gamma   90.00
#
_symmetry.space_group_name_H-M   'P 1'
#
loop_
_entity.id
_entity.type
_entity.pdbx_description
1 polymer ?
#
loop_
_entity_poly.entity_id
_entity_poly.type
_entity_poly.pdbx_seq_one_letter_code
_entity_poly.pdbx_strand_id
1 'polypeptide(L)'
;MNTIRIMSAIAVCCGLLLSTSSCRTGPRIHREDPGKVIDYSGRWNDTDAQLVAKEMIEDCLKRPWLENYKSTNGGKRPVMVVGNIRNKSHEHIDTEVFTKSFERELVNSGKVRVVAEKQMRKDIREERKDIQMNSDSTTIKKFGKEIGADFILLGVVSTIKDEVKQRYVMYYQTDLELINIETNEKSWIGEKKIKKDIKRKAWRLF
;
A
#
# COMPACT_ATOMS: atom_id res chain seq x y z
N MET A 1 34.14 -4.85 69.71
CA MET A 1 33.94 -3.69 68.83
C MET A 1 34.16 -4.02 67.31
N ASN A 2 34.91 -5.04 66.99
CA ASN A 2 35.21 -5.41 65.58
C ASN A 2 34.13 -6.27 64.84
N THR A 3 33.41 -7.10 65.62
CA THR A 3 32.37 -8.00 65.07
C THR A 3 31.12 -7.27 64.55
N ILE A 4 30.73 -6.18 65.22
CA ILE A 4 29.57 -5.34 64.79
C ILE A 4 29.88 -4.59 63.48
N ARG A 5 31.11 -4.13 63.27
CA ARG A 5 31.54 -3.45 62.06
C ARG A 5 31.60 -4.40 60.89
N ILE A 6 31.96 -5.64 61.03
CA ILE A 6 32.02 -6.65 59.97
C ILE A 6 30.60 -7.07 59.54
N MET A 7 29.68 -7.26 60.51
CA MET A 7 28.28 -7.56 60.16
C MET A 7 27.58 -6.41 59.44
N SER A 8 27.88 -5.16 59.78
CA SER A 8 27.33 -3.99 59.10
C SER A 8 27.84 -3.84 57.67
N ALA A 9 29.10 -4.18 57.39
CA ALA A 9 29.68 -4.13 56.06
C ALA A 9 29.12 -5.25 55.17
N ILE A 10 28.86 -6.44 55.67
CA ILE A 10 28.26 -7.54 54.92
C ILE A 10 26.78 -7.24 54.54
N ALA A 11 26.02 -6.63 55.46
CA ALA A 11 24.63 -6.24 55.19
C ALA A 11 24.53 -5.16 54.10
N VAL A 12 25.45 -4.21 54.04
CA VAL A 12 25.50 -3.18 52.99
C VAL A 12 25.91 -3.76 51.61
N CYS A 13 26.85 -4.71 51.58
CA CYS A 13 27.23 -5.39 50.35
C CYS A 13 26.12 -6.28 49.77
N CYS A 14 25.35 -7.00 50.61
CA CYS A 14 24.19 -7.79 50.16
C CYS A 14 23.05 -6.91 49.64
N GLY A 15 22.83 -5.72 50.20
CA GLY A 15 21.82 -4.77 49.74
C GLY A 15 22.11 -4.17 48.37
N LEU A 16 23.38 -3.98 48.00
CA LEU A 16 23.80 -3.46 46.70
C LEU A 16 23.73 -4.48 45.53
N LEU A 17 23.72 -5.78 45.84
CA LEU A 17 23.67 -6.84 44.82
C LEU A 17 22.23 -7.16 44.32
N LEU A 18 21.19 -6.66 44.98
CA LEU A 18 19.79 -6.92 44.64
C LEU A 18 19.18 -5.93 43.66
N SER A 19 19.89 -4.88 43.29
CA SER A 19 19.35 -3.79 42.46
C SER A 19 19.62 -3.89 40.96
N THR A 20 20.15 -5.02 40.45
CA THR A 20 20.49 -5.13 39.00
C THR A 20 19.56 -6.03 38.20
N SER A 21 18.37 -6.37 38.68
CA SER A 21 17.37 -7.05 37.88
C SER A 21 16.61 -6.06 37.03
N SER A 22 17.31 -5.38 36.11
CA SER A 22 16.69 -4.66 35.03
C SER A 22 16.14 -5.68 34.02
N CYS A 23 14.89 -6.08 34.22
CA CYS A 23 14.16 -6.83 33.20
C CYS A 23 14.03 -5.97 31.91
N ARG A 24 14.99 -6.11 31.00
CA ARG A 24 14.84 -5.66 29.63
C ARG A 24 13.75 -6.51 28.97
N THR A 25 12.50 -6.14 29.16
CA THR A 25 11.40 -6.63 28.33
C THR A 25 11.49 -5.91 26.98
N GLY A 26 12.28 -6.45 26.07
CA GLY A 26 12.26 -6.01 24.68
C GLY A 26 10.90 -6.29 24.03
N PRO A 27 10.56 -5.60 22.94
CA PRO A 27 9.32 -5.85 22.21
C PRO A 27 9.27 -7.31 21.76
N ARG A 28 8.15 -7.99 22.04
CA ARG A 28 7.89 -9.34 21.52
C ARG A 28 7.34 -9.19 20.10
N ILE A 29 8.09 -9.67 19.12
CA ILE A 29 7.69 -9.68 17.72
C ILE A 29 7.00 -11.02 17.45
N HIS A 30 5.76 -10.95 17.01
CA HIS A 30 5.00 -12.09 16.49
C HIS A 30 4.66 -11.84 15.04
N ARG A 31 4.84 -12.85 14.17
CA ARG A 31 4.43 -12.77 12.76
C ARG A 31 3.03 -13.33 12.64
N GLU A 32 2.13 -12.50 12.09
CA GLU A 32 0.76 -12.88 11.80
C GLU A 32 0.60 -13.23 10.33
N ASP A 33 -0.47 -13.95 9.99
CA ASP A 33 -0.86 -14.19 8.61
C ASP A 33 -1.23 -12.84 7.96
N PRO A 34 -0.65 -12.50 6.79
CA PRO A 34 -0.99 -11.28 6.06
C PRO A 34 -2.48 -11.16 5.69
N GLY A 35 -3.21 -12.26 5.59
CA GLY A 35 -4.66 -12.27 5.35
C GLY A 35 -5.52 -12.04 6.59
N LYS A 36 -4.92 -12.02 7.79
CA LYS A 36 -5.63 -11.80 9.04
C LYS A 36 -6.02 -10.33 9.20
N VAL A 37 -7.30 -10.07 9.35
CA VAL A 37 -7.80 -8.71 9.63
C VAL A 37 -7.38 -8.28 11.02
N ILE A 38 -6.53 -7.25 11.10
CA ILE A 38 -6.07 -6.66 12.35
C ILE A 38 -6.27 -5.14 12.28
N ASP A 39 -7.14 -4.61 13.12
CA ASP A 39 -7.45 -3.17 13.15
C ASP A 39 -7.32 -2.62 14.57
N TYR A 40 -6.10 -2.20 14.93
CA TYR A 40 -5.81 -1.64 16.26
C TYR A 40 -6.20 -0.17 16.43
N SER A 41 -6.06 0.62 15.39
CA SER A 41 -6.15 2.09 15.50
C SER A 41 -7.38 2.67 14.83
N GLY A 42 -8.08 1.90 13.99
CA GLY A 42 -9.13 2.39 13.11
C GLY A 42 -8.62 3.28 11.97
N ARG A 43 -7.29 3.45 11.83
CA ARG A 43 -6.69 4.13 10.69
C ARG A 43 -6.68 3.23 9.46
N TRP A 44 -6.34 3.83 8.32
CA TRP A 44 -6.09 3.06 7.10
C TRP A 44 -5.02 2.00 7.33
N ASN A 45 -5.28 0.78 6.88
CA ASN A 45 -4.38 -0.36 7.03
C ASN A 45 -4.32 -1.21 5.75
N ASP A 46 -3.54 -2.29 5.80
CA ASP A 46 -3.34 -3.22 4.69
C ASP A 46 -4.62 -3.92 4.24
N THR A 47 -5.50 -4.28 5.17
CA THR A 47 -6.80 -4.89 4.88
C THR A 47 -7.69 -3.95 4.07
N ASP A 48 -7.73 -2.65 4.43
CA ASP A 48 -8.47 -1.64 3.68
C ASP A 48 -7.94 -1.52 2.25
N ALA A 49 -6.61 -1.46 2.10
CA ALA A 49 -5.97 -1.34 0.80
C ALA A 49 -6.26 -2.54 -0.11
N GLN A 50 -6.18 -3.76 0.42
CA GLN A 50 -6.47 -4.99 -0.32
C GLN A 50 -7.95 -5.07 -0.72
N LEU A 51 -8.87 -4.77 0.21
CA LEU A 51 -10.31 -4.78 -0.04
C LEU A 51 -10.68 -3.80 -1.15
N VAL A 52 -10.18 -2.57 -1.06
CA VAL A 52 -10.45 -1.53 -2.07
C VAL A 52 -9.88 -1.92 -3.41
N ALA A 53 -8.61 -2.39 -3.46
CA ALA A 53 -7.98 -2.79 -4.71
C ALA A 53 -8.76 -3.90 -5.42
N LYS A 54 -9.10 -4.97 -4.69
CA LYS A 54 -9.82 -6.11 -5.25
C LYS A 54 -11.20 -5.70 -5.78
N GLU A 55 -12.03 -5.09 -4.94
CA GLU A 55 -13.40 -4.77 -5.32
C GLU A 55 -13.50 -3.75 -6.46
N MET A 56 -12.65 -2.72 -6.45
CA MET A 56 -12.69 -1.69 -7.48
C MET A 56 -12.17 -2.19 -8.83
N ILE A 57 -11.13 -3.05 -8.84
CA ILE A 57 -10.65 -3.63 -10.09
C ILE A 57 -11.64 -4.66 -10.64
N GLU A 58 -12.26 -5.47 -9.78
CA GLU A 58 -13.33 -6.36 -10.21
C GLU A 58 -14.51 -5.60 -10.84
N ASP A 59 -14.92 -4.48 -10.23
CA ASP A 59 -15.97 -3.63 -10.80
C ASP A 59 -15.54 -3.04 -12.14
N CYS A 60 -14.36 -2.43 -12.20
CA CYS A 60 -13.82 -1.86 -13.42
C CYS A 60 -13.84 -2.84 -14.59
N LEU A 61 -13.36 -4.07 -14.36
CA LEU A 61 -13.23 -5.10 -15.38
C LEU A 61 -14.54 -5.81 -15.76
N LYS A 62 -15.63 -5.54 -15.05
CA LYS A 62 -16.99 -6.00 -15.37
C LYS A 62 -17.79 -5.00 -16.19
N ARG A 63 -17.29 -3.76 -16.35
CA ARG A 63 -18.03 -2.69 -17.02
C ARG A 63 -17.91 -2.76 -18.55
N PRO A 64 -18.89 -2.18 -19.29
CA PRO A 64 -18.98 -2.30 -20.74
C PRO A 64 -17.78 -1.76 -21.54
N TRP A 65 -16.99 -0.85 -20.98
CA TRP A 65 -15.83 -0.25 -21.66
C TRP A 65 -14.86 -1.31 -22.21
N LEU A 66 -14.68 -2.41 -21.46
CA LEU A 66 -13.74 -3.47 -21.85
C LEU A 66 -14.21 -4.23 -23.11
N GLU A 67 -15.48 -4.58 -23.14
CA GLU A 67 -16.06 -5.29 -24.30
C GLU A 67 -16.21 -4.34 -25.50
N ASN A 68 -16.58 -3.08 -25.26
CA ASN A 68 -16.61 -2.05 -26.29
C ASN A 68 -15.22 -1.85 -26.93
N TYR A 69 -14.16 -1.77 -26.10
CA TYR A 69 -12.80 -1.68 -26.61
C TYR A 69 -12.41 -2.88 -27.48
N LYS A 70 -12.68 -4.11 -27.00
CA LYS A 70 -12.37 -5.33 -27.75
C LYS A 70 -13.11 -5.40 -29.08
N SER A 71 -14.40 -5.08 -29.10
CA SER A 71 -15.21 -5.10 -30.33
C SER A 71 -14.68 -4.14 -31.38
N THR A 72 -14.24 -2.96 -30.97
CA THR A 72 -13.69 -1.93 -31.87
C THR A 72 -12.26 -2.25 -32.34
N ASN A 73 -11.49 -2.98 -31.50
CA ASN A 73 -10.06 -3.22 -31.74
C ASN A 73 -9.75 -4.67 -32.14
N GLY A 74 -10.67 -5.39 -32.76
CA GLY A 74 -10.45 -6.74 -33.30
C GLY A 74 -10.13 -7.78 -32.21
N GLY A 75 -10.76 -7.69 -31.07
CA GLY A 75 -10.58 -8.62 -29.93
C GLY A 75 -9.31 -8.40 -29.09
N LYS A 76 -8.52 -7.36 -29.38
CA LYS A 76 -7.28 -7.09 -28.65
C LYS A 76 -7.57 -6.65 -27.22
N ARG A 77 -6.70 -7.06 -26.29
CA ARG A 77 -6.75 -6.59 -24.92
C ARG A 77 -6.24 -5.14 -24.84
N PRO A 78 -6.93 -4.24 -24.12
CA PRO A 78 -6.46 -2.89 -23.90
C PRO A 78 -5.15 -2.87 -23.12
N VAL A 79 -4.32 -1.88 -23.41
CA VAL A 79 -3.07 -1.60 -22.72
C VAL A 79 -3.32 -0.51 -21.68
N MET A 80 -3.00 -0.78 -20.44
CA MET A 80 -3.21 0.15 -19.33
C MET A 80 -1.90 0.51 -18.64
N VAL A 81 -1.85 1.71 -18.09
CA VAL A 81 -0.87 2.12 -17.11
C VAL A 81 -1.59 2.55 -15.83
N VAL A 82 -1.10 2.10 -14.68
CA VAL A 82 -1.57 2.64 -13.40
C VAL A 82 -0.76 3.90 -13.13
N GLY A 83 -1.47 5.00 -13.03
CA GLY A 83 -0.88 6.29 -12.72
C GLY A 83 -0.89 6.58 -11.22
N ASN A 84 -0.72 7.85 -10.86
CA ASN A 84 -0.60 8.25 -9.47
C ASN A 84 -1.95 8.22 -8.73
N ILE A 85 -1.98 7.55 -7.59
CA ILE A 85 -3.07 7.63 -6.61
C ILE A 85 -2.70 8.70 -5.59
N ARG A 86 -3.46 9.79 -5.53
CA ARG A 86 -3.16 10.91 -4.64
C ARG A 86 -3.76 10.69 -3.27
N ASN A 87 -2.96 10.87 -2.23
CA ASN A 87 -3.45 10.93 -0.86
C ASN A 87 -3.92 12.35 -0.53
N LYS A 88 -5.23 12.53 -0.32
CA LYS A 88 -5.87 13.74 0.21
C LYS A 88 -6.48 13.52 1.59
N SER A 89 -6.12 12.41 2.24
CA SER A 89 -6.57 12.11 3.59
C SER A 89 -5.82 12.93 4.63
N HIS A 90 -6.31 12.91 5.88
CA HIS A 90 -5.62 13.48 7.04
C HIS A 90 -4.56 12.52 7.62
N GLU A 91 -4.33 11.36 6.98
CA GLU A 91 -3.40 10.34 7.43
C GLU A 91 -2.27 10.16 6.42
N HIS A 92 -1.14 9.67 6.91
CA HIS A 92 -0.07 9.23 6.02
C HIS A 92 -0.45 7.85 5.44
N ILE A 93 -0.99 7.84 4.22
CA ILE A 93 -1.27 6.63 3.46
C ILE A 93 -0.20 6.48 2.39
N ASP A 94 0.53 5.37 2.43
CA ASP A 94 1.47 5.02 1.36
C ASP A 94 0.68 4.55 0.13
N THR A 95 0.52 5.48 -0.80
CA THR A 95 -0.24 5.23 -2.03
C THR A 95 0.51 4.36 -3.03
N GLU A 96 1.83 4.17 -2.88
CA GLU A 96 2.61 3.28 -3.73
C GLU A 96 2.24 1.81 -3.46
N VAL A 97 2.16 1.39 -2.20
CA VAL A 97 1.69 0.04 -1.81
C VAL A 97 0.31 -0.22 -2.39
N PHE A 98 -0.56 0.77 -2.34
CA PHE A 98 -1.91 0.69 -2.88
C PHE A 98 -1.91 0.58 -4.42
N THR A 99 -1.12 1.41 -5.11
CA THR A 99 -0.93 1.36 -6.56
C THR A 99 -0.44 -0.02 -7.03
N LYS A 100 0.54 -0.60 -6.32
CA LYS A 100 1.04 -1.96 -6.62
C LYS A 100 -0.03 -3.05 -6.43
N SER A 101 -0.95 -2.86 -5.51
CA SER A 101 -2.10 -3.76 -5.36
C SER A 101 -3.02 -3.70 -6.58
N PHE A 102 -3.31 -2.51 -7.12
CA PHE A 102 -4.07 -2.37 -8.37
C PHE A 102 -3.35 -2.98 -9.57
N GLU A 103 -2.06 -2.72 -9.73
CA GLU A 103 -1.27 -3.31 -10.81
C GLU A 103 -1.36 -4.85 -10.79
N ARG A 104 -1.19 -5.44 -9.61
CA ARG A 104 -1.26 -6.90 -9.43
C ARG A 104 -2.63 -7.47 -9.82
N GLU A 105 -3.72 -6.87 -9.34
CA GLU A 105 -5.08 -7.31 -9.66
C GLU A 105 -5.36 -7.20 -11.18
N LEU A 106 -4.94 -6.11 -11.82
CA LEU A 106 -5.07 -5.91 -13.26
C LEU A 106 -4.29 -6.96 -14.06
N VAL A 107 -3.02 -7.19 -13.73
CA VAL A 107 -2.16 -8.17 -14.40
C VAL A 107 -2.73 -9.58 -14.24
N ASN A 108 -3.09 -9.96 -13.01
CA ASN A 108 -3.58 -11.30 -12.70
C ASN A 108 -4.96 -11.59 -13.29
N SER A 109 -5.76 -10.56 -13.58
CA SER A 109 -7.04 -10.73 -14.26
C SER A 109 -6.90 -11.33 -15.67
N GLY A 110 -5.76 -11.15 -16.32
CA GLY A 110 -5.50 -11.54 -17.70
C GLY A 110 -6.36 -10.82 -18.76
N LYS A 111 -7.25 -9.91 -18.35
CA LYS A 111 -8.19 -9.22 -19.25
C LYS A 111 -7.60 -8.00 -19.93
N VAL A 112 -6.56 -7.43 -19.37
CA VAL A 112 -5.85 -6.25 -19.85
C VAL A 112 -4.35 -6.51 -19.92
N ARG A 113 -3.60 -5.62 -20.56
CA ARG A 113 -2.13 -5.61 -20.57
C ARG A 113 -1.68 -4.41 -19.76
N VAL A 114 -0.86 -4.61 -18.74
CA VAL A 114 -0.34 -3.51 -17.93
C VAL A 114 1.09 -3.22 -18.35
N VAL A 115 1.39 -1.95 -18.61
CA VAL A 115 2.75 -1.47 -18.92
C VAL A 115 3.33 -0.72 -17.73
N ALA A 116 4.64 -0.74 -17.63
CA ALA A 116 5.37 -0.10 -16.55
C ALA A 116 5.09 1.41 -16.50
N GLU A 117 5.07 1.97 -15.30
CA GLU A 117 4.94 3.40 -15.06
C GLU A 117 6.15 4.20 -15.58
N LYS A 118 6.03 5.52 -15.60
CA LYS A 118 7.01 6.44 -16.21
C LYS A 118 8.43 6.26 -15.65
N GLN A 119 8.57 6.11 -14.32
CA GLN A 119 9.90 5.96 -13.70
C GLN A 119 10.53 4.62 -14.08
N MET A 120 9.81 3.52 -13.93
CA MET A 120 10.28 2.19 -14.35
C MET A 120 10.68 2.17 -15.84
N ARG A 121 9.91 2.84 -16.72
CA ARG A 121 10.29 2.91 -18.14
C ARG A 121 11.60 3.64 -18.37
N LYS A 122 11.93 4.66 -17.55
CA LYS A 122 13.25 5.32 -17.61
C LYS A 122 14.36 4.33 -17.24
N ASP A 123 14.21 3.63 -16.12
CA ASP A 123 15.20 2.67 -15.65
C ASP A 123 15.43 1.56 -16.67
N ILE A 124 14.34 1.03 -17.28
CA ILE A 124 14.43 0.04 -18.36
C ILE A 124 15.16 0.59 -19.60
N ARG A 125 14.94 1.87 -19.96
CA ARG A 125 15.63 2.48 -21.11
C ARG A 125 17.12 2.68 -20.83
N GLU A 126 17.49 3.02 -19.60
CA GLU A 126 18.88 3.14 -19.17
C GLU A 126 19.56 1.77 -19.22
N GLU A 127 18.95 0.73 -18.69
CA GLU A 127 19.42 -0.64 -18.78
C GLU A 127 19.59 -1.12 -20.22
N ARG A 128 18.64 -0.82 -21.11
CA ARG A 128 18.74 -1.15 -22.54
C ARG A 128 19.92 -0.48 -23.22
N LYS A 129 20.25 0.77 -22.85
CA LYS A 129 21.41 1.49 -23.37
C LYS A 129 22.70 0.84 -22.86
N ASP A 130 22.76 0.48 -21.59
CA ASP A 130 23.91 -0.19 -21.01
C ASP A 130 24.17 -1.54 -21.67
N ILE A 131 23.15 -2.36 -21.87
CA ILE A 131 23.26 -3.64 -22.60
C ILE A 131 23.78 -3.42 -24.02
N GLN A 132 23.32 -2.38 -24.73
CA GLN A 132 23.79 -2.09 -26.09
C GLN A 132 25.26 -1.67 -26.13
N MET A 133 25.76 -0.99 -25.10
CA MET A 133 27.13 -0.50 -25.03
C MET A 133 28.12 -1.56 -24.53
N ASN A 134 27.69 -2.43 -23.62
CA ASN A 134 28.59 -3.28 -22.85
C ASN A 134 28.41 -4.79 -23.10
N SER A 135 27.41 -5.21 -23.88
CA SER A 135 27.20 -6.64 -24.17
C SER A 135 27.79 -7.06 -25.51
N ASP A 136 28.20 -8.32 -25.60
CA ASP A 136 28.72 -8.92 -26.84
C ASP A 136 27.61 -8.89 -27.92
N SER A 137 27.99 -8.56 -29.15
CA SER A 137 27.12 -8.46 -30.32
C SER A 137 26.27 -9.71 -30.59
N THR A 138 26.73 -10.88 -30.16
CA THR A 138 26.04 -12.17 -30.31
C THR A 138 24.92 -12.36 -29.29
N THR A 139 24.99 -11.65 -28.15
CA THR A 139 24.00 -11.75 -27.03
C THR A 139 23.03 -10.59 -26.95
N ILE A 140 23.28 -9.51 -27.72
CA ILE A 140 22.40 -8.32 -27.73
C ILE A 140 21.02 -8.69 -28.24
N LYS A 141 20.01 -8.51 -27.36
CA LYS A 141 18.61 -8.67 -27.75
C LYS A 141 18.15 -7.48 -28.60
N LYS A 142 17.42 -7.76 -29.68
CA LYS A 142 16.75 -6.71 -30.45
C LYS A 142 15.62 -6.11 -29.57
N PHE A 143 15.77 -4.87 -29.18
CA PHE A 143 14.72 -4.15 -28.46
C PHE A 143 13.65 -3.65 -29.43
N GLY A 144 12.40 -4.09 -29.24
CA GLY A 144 11.26 -3.57 -29.97
C GLY A 144 10.86 -2.17 -29.51
N LYS A 145 9.91 -1.55 -30.23
CA LYS A 145 9.27 -0.31 -29.78
C LYS A 145 8.47 -0.57 -28.50
N GLU A 146 8.45 0.40 -27.60
CA GLU A 146 7.59 0.36 -26.42
C GLU A 146 6.12 0.37 -26.86
N ILE A 147 5.32 -0.40 -26.13
CA ILE A 147 3.87 -0.41 -26.34
C ILE A 147 3.30 0.80 -25.61
N GLY A 148 2.55 1.65 -26.31
CA GLY A 148 1.79 2.73 -25.70
C GLY A 148 0.62 2.20 -24.89
N ALA A 149 0.22 2.93 -23.86
CA ALA A 149 -1.01 2.64 -23.11
C ALA A 149 -2.21 3.30 -23.80
N ASP A 150 -3.31 2.56 -23.88
CA ASP A 150 -4.59 3.07 -24.35
C ASP A 150 -5.33 3.82 -23.22
N PHE A 151 -5.14 3.34 -22.00
CA PHE A 151 -5.82 3.88 -20.82
C PHE A 151 -4.84 4.14 -19.67
N ILE A 152 -5.17 5.16 -18.87
CA ILE A 152 -4.53 5.43 -17.59
C ILE A 152 -5.55 5.30 -16.45
N LEU A 153 -5.19 4.59 -15.40
CA LEU A 153 -5.96 4.52 -14.15
C LEU A 153 -5.38 5.56 -13.18
N LEU A 154 -6.20 6.50 -12.76
CA LEU A 154 -5.85 7.55 -11.79
C LEU A 154 -6.79 7.46 -10.59
N GLY A 155 -6.39 8.03 -9.45
CA GLY A 155 -7.25 8.03 -8.30
C GLY A 155 -6.89 9.01 -7.19
N VAL A 156 -7.76 9.02 -6.19
CA VAL A 156 -7.59 9.81 -4.98
C VAL A 156 -8.18 9.07 -3.78
N VAL A 157 -7.48 9.12 -2.64
CA VAL A 157 -8.00 8.70 -1.34
C VAL A 157 -8.27 9.93 -0.51
N SER A 158 -9.50 10.09 -0.05
CA SER A 158 -9.97 11.21 0.78
C SER A 158 -10.53 10.68 2.10
N THR A 159 -10.54 11.52 3.14
CA THR A 159 -11.13 11.19 4.44
C THR A 159 -12.00 12.30 4.98
N ILE A 160 -13.04 11.90 5.72
CA ILE A 160 -13.81 12.78 6.60
C ILE A 160 -13.71 12.20 8.00
N LYS A 161 -13.33 13.04 8.97
CA LYS A 161 -13.28 12.68 10.38
C LYS A 161 -14.35 13.47 11.12
N ASP A 162 -15.20 12.76 11.88
CA ASP A 162 -16.17 13.34 12.80
C ASP A 162 -15.85 12.85 14.22
N GLU A 163 -15.55 13.76 15.14
CA GLU A 163 -15.02 13.44 16.47
C GLU A 163 -15.77 14.13 17.59
N VAL A 164 -16.20 13.35 18.58
CA VAL A 164 -16.79 13.82 19.83
C VAL A 164 -16.08 13.14 21.01
N LYS A 165 -15.35 13.92 21.81
CA LYS A 165 -14.63 13.44 23.00
C LYS A 165 -13.77 12.17 22.73
N GLN A 166 -14.25 11.00 23.18
CA GLN A 166 -13.53 9.73 23.11
C GLN A 166 -14.02 8.82 21.97
N ARG A 167 -14.91 9.32 21.12
CA ARG A 167 -15.47 8.57 19.99
C ARG A 167 -15.27 9.37 18.71
N TYR A 168 -14.83 8.72 17.65
CA TYR A 168 -14.75 9.35 16.35
C TYR A 168 -15.07 8.35 15.24
N VAL A 169 -15.59 8.89 14.16
CA VAL A 169 -15.85 8.14 12.94
C VAL A 169 -14.83 8.59 11.90
N MET A 170 -14.14 7.62 11.30
CA MET A 170 -13.32 7.84 10.11
C MET A 170 -14.06 7.31 8.90
N TYR A 171 -14.27 8.18 7.94
CA TYR A 171 -14.84 7.86 6.65
C TYR A 171 -13.76 8.02 5.60
N TYR A 172 -13.44 6.93 4.91
CA TYR A 172 -12.51 6.89 3.79
C TYR A 172 -13.29 6.75 2.50
N GLN A 173 -12.93 7.54 1.52
CA GLN A 173 -13.44 7.41 0.16
C GLN A 173 -12.27 7.30 -0.79
N THR A 174 -12.27 6.25 -1.59
CA THR A 174 -11.33 6.05 -2.70
C THR A 174 -12.11 6.19 -3.99
N ASP A 175 -11.69 7.14 -4.81
CA ASP A 175 -12.22 7.37 -6.15
C ASP A 175 -11.16 6.97 -7.17
N LEU A 176 -11.54 6.17 -8.16
CA LEU A 176 -10.70 5.78 -9.29
C LEU A 176 -11.37 6.17 -10.61
N GLU A 177 -10.55 6.58 -11.56
CA GLU A 177 -10.99 6.95 -12.89
C GLU A 177 -10.12 6.26 -13.93
N LEU A 178 -10.76 5.58 -14.87
CA LEU A 178 -10.12 5.03 -16.07
C LEU A 178 -10.32 5.99 -17.22
N ILE A 179 -9.24 6.54 -17.72
CA ILE A 179 -9.25 7.59 -18.75
C ILE A 179 -8.60 7.05 -20.03
N ASN A 180 -9.28 7.20 -21.15
CA ASN A 180 -8.70 6.98 -22.46
C ASN A 180 -7.66 8.07 -22.73
N ILE A 181 -6.42 7.68 -23.02
CA ILE A 181 -5.29 8.64 -23.17
C ILE A 181 -5.41 9.44 -24.48
N GLU A 182 -6.02 8.88 -25.51
CA GLU A 182 -6.17 9.53 -26.81
C GLU A 182 -7.29 10.58 -26.79
N THR A 183 -8.45 10.23 -26.20
CA THR A 183 -9.65 11.09 -26.25
C THR A 183 -9.88 11.90 -24.99
N ASN A 184 -9.18 11.58 -23.87
CA ASN A 184 -9.40 12.11 -22.53
C ASN A 184 -10.79 11.77 -21.94
N GLU A 185 -11.51 10.82 -22.55
CA GLU A 185 -12.80 10.37 -22.02
C GLU A 185 -12.62 9.47 -20.79
N LYS A 186 -13.45 9.68 -19.79
CA LYS A 186 -13.54 8.78 -18.63
C LYS A 186 -14.38 7.56 -19.01
N SER A 187 -13.71 6.45 -19.24
CA SER A 187 -14.34 5.17 -19.64
C SER A 187 -14.95 4.43 -18.45
N TRP A 188 -14.48 4.72 -17.24
CA TRP A 188 -15.03 4.20 -16.00
C TRP A 188 -14.69 5.12 -14.83
N ILE A 189 -15.62 5.20 -13.88
CA ILE A 189 -15.44 5.85 -12.59
C ILE A 189 -15.92 4.87 -11.53
N GLY A 190 -15.07 4.60 -10.55
CA GLY A 190 -15.38 3.76 -9.39
C GLY A 190 -15.19 4.50 -8.09
N GLU A 191 -15.99 4.13 -7.11
CA GLU A 191 -15.95 4.66 -5.75
C GLU A 191 -16.02 3.51 -4.75
N LYS A 192 -15.13 3.52 -3.74
CA LYS A 192 -15.24 2.63 -2.59
C LYS A 192 -15.17 3.43 -1.30
N LYS A 193 -16.12 3.13 -0.41
CA LYS A 193 -16.27 3.79 0.89
C LYS A 193 -16.01 2.81 2.01
N ILE A 194 -15.24 3.23 3.01
CA ILE A 194 -15.01 2.50 4.26
C ILE A 194 -15.33 3.45 5.41
N LYS A 195 -16.16 3.00 6.35
CA LYS A 195 -16.54 3.78 7.54
C LYS A 195 -16.17 3.00 8.78
N LYS A 196 -15.33 3.60 9.65
CA LYS A 196 -14.85 3.01 10.89
C LYS A 196 -15.34 3.84 12.08
N ASP A 197 -15.99 3.20 13.06
CA ASP A 197 -16.42 3.80 14.33
C ASP A 197 -15.43 3.41 15.44
N ILE A 198 -14.68 4.36 15.95
CA ILE A 198 -13.59 4.16 16.88
C ILE A 198 -13.93 4.74 18.25
N LYS A 199 -13.87 3.90 19.29
CA LYS A 199 -14.07 4.29 20.68
C LYS A 199 -12.72 4.19 21.42
N ARG A 200 -12.22 5.32 21.96
CA ARG A 200 -11.04 5.36 22.81
C ARG A 200 -11.44 4.97 24.24
N LYS A 201 -10.73 4.07 24.86
CA LYS A 201 -10.90 3.79 26.30
C LYS A 201 -10.48 5.02 27.09
N ALA A 202 -11.31 5.47 28.04
CA ALA A 202 -10.91 6.49 28.98
C ALA A 202 -9.75 5.96 29.85
N TRP A 203 -8.68 6.72 29.99
CA TRP A 203 -7.66 6.44 30.99
C TRP A 203 -8.31 6.67 32.36
N ARG A 204 -8.49 5.58 33.13
CA ARG A 204 -8.77 5.73 34.55
C ARG A 204 -7.44 6.06 35.21
N LEU A 205 -7.30 7.30 35.68
CA LEU A 205 -6.30 7.65 36.67
C LEU A 205 -6.76 6.97 37.99
N PHE A 206 -5.97 6.01 38.45
CA PHE A 206 -6.10 5.46 39.80
C PHE A 206 -5.33 6.39 40.75
#